data_889fd674f207e54ee3c084d550adac6e
#
_entry.id   889fd674f207e54ee3c084d550adac6e
#
_cell.length_a   1.000
_cell.length_b   1.000
_cell.length_c   1.000
_cell.angle_alpha   90.00
_cell.angle_beta   90.00
_cell.angle_gamma   90.00
#
_symmetry.space_group_name_H-M   'P 1'
#
loop_
_entity.id
_entity.type
_entity.pdbx_description
1 polymer ?
#
loop_
_entity_poly.entity_id
_entity_poly.type
_entity_poly.pdbx_seq_one_letter_code
_entity_poly.pdbx_strand_id
1 'polypeptide(L)'
;MEILVGTNAPIKHKVYWRGAPSAADFPPTVTLFDITGDPLYNINPNTEQAQLTASPVETDVGVYEVYIPITLMQRDRKFKIVWEYEINGDLLVKTDDLFVITPYVDITQAGEELGLGSDPSDPNYKTYFQIVQAERYARKTIESFTTQKFYPYLDKNTVYGAGSDILPLPAKINKIYKLYQNDVLVYDSINNINNWIYTPQIAESGFSIRIDRSSLVDNTVYSANGLVPPSINDSYFGAFGKDQVYRIEGKFGWDHVPNDIEHACIELMKDYFSRDRIWRNKYIKSISTFDWDFEYSSDAYKTTGNLYVDNLLADYVLNQMVVI
;
A
#
# COMPACT_ATOMS: atom_id res chain seq x y z
N MET A 1 -9.84 -3.34 6.25
CA MET A 1 -10.64 -2.14 5.96
C MET A 1 -9.72 -1.07 5.39
N GLU A 2 -10.20 -0.18 4.49
CA GLU A 2 -9.39 0.90 3.90
C GLU A 2 -10.11 2.23 4.07
N ILE A 3 -9.37 3.27 4.48
CA ILE A 3 -9.82 4.67 4.55
C ILE A 3 -8.79 5.52 3.78
N LEU A 4 -9.27 6.55 3.09
CA LEU A 4 -8.37 7.46 2.38
C LEU A 4 -7.76 8.50 3.32
N VAL A 5 -6.50 8.86 3.05
CA VAL A 5 -5.80 9.95 3.74
C VAL A 5 -6.66 11.23 3.67
N GLY A 6 -6.70 11.96 4.76
CA GLY A 6 -7.44 13.22 4.85
C GLY A 6 -8.97 13.07 4.98
N THR A 7 -9.49 11.86 5.06
CA THR A 7 -10.95 11.65 5.21
C THR A 7 -11.34 11.38 6.65
N ASN A 8 -12.55 11.81 7.00
CA ASN A 8 -13.19 11.52 8.28
C ASN A 8 -14.32 10.50 8.08
N ALA A 9 -13.95 9.31 7.62
CA ALA A 9 -14.92 8.24 7.41
C ALA A 9 -15.15 7.44 8.69
N PRO A 10 -16.42 7.10 9.02
CA PRO A 10 -16.71 6.25 10.15
C PRO A 10 -16.27 4.81 9.89
N ILE A 11 -15.70 4.19 10.91
CA ILE A 11 -15.49 2.75 10.93
C ILE A 11 -16.74 2.11 11.52
N LYS A 12 -17.27 1.12 10.78
CA LYS A 12 -18.46 0.39 11.18
C LYS A 12 -18.11 -1.03 11.59
N HIS A 13 -18.69 -1.47 12.69
CA HIS A 13 -18.63 -2.86 13.14
C HIS A 13 -20.03 -3.40 13.33
N LYS A 14 -20.28 -4.62 12.84
CA LYS A 14 -21.54 -5.34 13.04
C LYS A 14 -21.34 -6.46 14.04
N VAL A 15 -22.14 -6.40 15.07
CA VAL A 15 -22.20 -7.40 16.14
C VAL A 15 -23.27 -8.42 15.80
N TYR A 16 -22.94 -9.70 15.88
CA TYR A 16 -23.85 -10.80 15.62
C TYR A 16 -23.89 -11.76 16.80
N TRP A 17 -25.09 -12.19 17.14
CA TRP A 17 -25.30 -13.29 18.07
C TRP A 17 -26.15 -14.37 17.40
N ARG A 18 -25.64 -15.60 17.38
CA ARG A 18 -26.31 -16.75 16.75
C ARG A 18 -26.77 -16.48 15.31
N GLY A 19 -25.99 -15.70 14.56
CA GLY A 19 -26.25 -15.39 13.15
C GLY A 19 -27.22 -14.24 12.89
N ALA A 20 -27.75 -13.58 13.91
CA ALA A 20 -28.57 -12.39 13.77
C ALA A 20 -27.84 -11.15 14.32
N PRO A 21 -28.05 -9.94 13.72
CA PRO A 21 -27.59 -8.69 14.32
C PRO A 21 -28.16 -8.56 15.75
N SER A 22 -27.30 -8.22 16.69
CA SER A 22 -27.68 -8.10 18.10
C SER A 22 -26.96 -6.93 18.75
N ALA A 23 -27.67 -6.16 19.57
CA ALA A 23 -27.04 -5.14 20.38
C ALA A 23 -26.10 -5.79 21.42
N ALA A 24 -25.00 -5.13 21.73
CA ALA A 24 -24.13 -5.50 22.83
C ALA A 24 -24.80 -5.14 24.18
N ASP A 25 -24.50 -5.89 25.24
CA ASP A 25 -25.05 -5.65 26.58
C ASP A 25 -24.60 -4.28 27.13
N PHE A 26 -23.38 -3.86 26.77
CA PHE A 26 -22.81 -2.54 27.03
C PHE A 26 -22.24 -1.94 25.76
N PRO A 27 -22.09 -0.60 25.64
CA PRO A 27 -21.44 0.03 24.51
C PRO A 27 -20.05 -0.59 24.30
N PRO A 28 -19.73 -1.06 23.08
CA PRO A 28 -18.43 -1.61 22.77
C PRO A 28 -17.30 -0.61 23.05
N THR A 29 -16.13 -1.11 23.31
CA THR A 29 -14.89 -0.32 23.32
C THR A 29 -14.11 -0.62 22.06
N VAL A 30 -13.61 0.43 21.41
CA VAL A 30 -12.73 0.33 20.25
C VAL A 30 -11.37 0.89 20.60
N THR A 31 -10.34 0.11 20.34
CA THR A 31 -8.95 0.56 20.52
C THR A 31 -8.18 0.43 19.21
N LEU A 32 -7.49 1.50 18.81
CA LEU A 32 -6.60 1.53 17.64
C LEU A 32 -5.16 1.48 18.10
N PHE A 33 -4.41 0.55 17.53
CA PHE A 33 -2.96 0.44 17.70
C PHE A 33 -2.28 0.71 16.36
N ASP A 34 -1.33 1.64 16.32
CA ASP A 34 -0.54 1.88 15.12
C ASP A 34 0.51 0.77 14.98
N ILE A 35 0.37 -0.02 13.92
CA ILE A 35 1.27 -1.13 13.59
C ILE A 35 2.11 -0.85 12.34
N THR A 36 2.15 0.41 11.89
CA THR A 36 2.93 0.81 10.71
C THR A 36 4.42 0.54 10.88
N GLY A 37 4.91 0.64 12.13
CA GLY A 37 6.33 0.43 12.42
C GLY A 37 7.20 1.58 11.89
N ASP A 38 6.71 2.81 12.00
CA ASP A 38 7.41 3.99 11.51
C ASP A 38 8.50 4.44 12.49
N PRO A 39 9.77 4.24 12.16
CA PRO A 39 10.87 4.59 13.05
C PRO A 39 11.06 6.09 13.22
N LEU A 40 10.60 6.93 12.27
CA LEU A 40 10.69 8.40 12.38
C LEU A 40 9.78 8.95 13.48
N TYR A 41 8.72 8.23 13.82
CA TYR A 41 7.75 8.64 14.83
C TYR A 41 7.81 7.79 16.09
N ASN A 42 8.90 7.01 16.27
CA ASN A 42 9.07 6.06 17.38
C ASN A 42 7.92 5.06 17.54
N ILE A 43 7.22 4.78 16.45
CA ILE A 43 6.14 3.80 16.45
C ILE A 43 6.76 2.42 16.30
N ASN A 44 6.81 1.69 17.40
CA ASN A 44 7.27 0.32 17.39
C ASN A 44 6.06 -0.62 17.22
N PRO A 45 5.97 -1.39 16.12
CA PRO A 45 4.85 -2.29 15.88
C PRO A 45 4.72 -3.39 16.94
N ASN A 46 5.75 -3.62 17.74
CA ASN A 46 5.75 -4.62 18.82
C ASN A 46 5.30 -4.04 20.18
N THR A 47 5.21 -2.72 20.31
CA THR A 47 4.73 -2.07 21.53
C THR A 47 3.31 -1.57 21.33
N GLU A 48 2.33 -2.38 21.37
CA GLU A 48 0.91 -2.04 21.21
C GLU A 48 0.48 -0.79 22.01
N GLN A 49 0.95 0.39 21.57
CA GLN A 49 0.53 1.65 22.14
C GLN A 49 -0.80 2.08 21.52
N ALA A 50 -1.82 2.14 22.34
CA ALA A 50 -3.12 2.64 21.90
C ALA A 50 -3.01 4.09 21.44
N GLN A 51 -3.38 4.34 20.17
CA GLN A 51 -3.45 5.69 19.59
C GLN A 51 -4.80 6.36 19.85
N LEU A 52 -5.83 5.54 19.99
CA LEU A 52 -7.19 5.96 20.27
C LEU A 52 -7.90 4.84 21.04
N THR A 53 -8.62 5.21 22.08
CA THR A 53 -9.64 4.37 22.69
C THR A 53 -10.95 5.17 22.71
N ALA A 54 -12.00 4.64 22.13
CA ALA A 54 -13.27 5.32 21.99
C ALA A 54 -14.43 4.36 22.25
N SER A 55 -15.58 4.94 22.65
CA SER A 55 -16.86 4.23 22.69
C SER A 55 -17.64 4.56 21.42
N PRO A 56 -17.89 3.60 20.54
CA PRO A 56 -18.65 3.81 19.33
C PRO A 56 -20.13 4.08 19.63
N VAL A 57 -20.80 4.71 18.67
CA VAL A 57 -22.23 4.99 18.73
C VAL A 57 -22.97 3.88 17.99
N GLU A 58 -24.02 3.33 18.60
CA GLU A 58 -24.93 2.42 17.93
C GLU A 58 -25.84 3.21 16.97
N THR A 59 -25.77 2.88 15.68
CA THR A 59 -26.54 3.54 14.62
C THR A 59 -27.74 2.71 14.15
N ASP A 60 -27.68 1.41 14.37
CA ASP A 60 -28.75 0.47 14.13
C ASP A 60 -28.51 -0.75 15.03
N VAL A 61 -29.48 -1.65 15.17
CA VAL A 61 -29.35 -2.82 16.04
C VAL A 61 -28.08 -3.60 15.72
N GLY A 62 -27.16 -3.63 16.68
CA GLY A 62 -25.86 -4.29 16.53
C GLY A 62 -24.91 -3.64 15.54
N VAL A 63 -25.17 -2.43 15.07
CA VAL A 63 -24.26 -1.68 14.18
C VAL A 63 -23.65 -0.51 14.92
N TYR A 64 -22.36 -0.57 15.14
CA TYR A 64 -21.60 0.43 15.88
C TYR A 64 -20.69 1.21 14.95
N GLU A 65 -20.66 2.53 15.11
CA GLU A 65 -19.82 3.45 14.35
C GLU A 65 -18.87 4.23 15.25
N VAL A 66 -17.63 4.37 14.83
CA VAL A 66 -16.64 5.25 15.46
C VAL A 66 -15.96 6.12 14.42
N TYR A 67 -15.80 7.40 14.71
CA TYR A 67 -15.04 8.33 13.90
C TYR A 67 -13.59 8.40 14.42
N ILE A 68 -12.65 8.15 13.52
CA ILE A 68 -11.24 8.28 13.84
C ILE A 68 -10.83 9.74 13.60
N PRO A 69 -10.11 10.37 14.55
CA PRO A 69 -9.64 11.74 14.36
C PRO A 69 -8.80 11.90 13.08
N ILE A 70 -9.09 12.93 12.30
CA ILE A 70 -8.40 13.21 11.03
C ILE A 70 -6.87 13.34 11.23
N THR A 71 -6.43 13.73 12.41
CA THR A 71 -5.00 13.82 12.76
C THR A 71 -4.28 12.47 12.68
N LEU A 72 -4.98 11.37 12.86
CA LEU A 72 -4.45 10.01 12.68
C LEU A 72 -4.48 9.57 11.22
N MET A 73 -5.27 10.27 10.35
CA MET A 73 -5.49 9.94 8.95
C MET A 73 -4.73 10.84 7.98
N GLN A 74 -3.70 11.58 8.44
CA GLN A 74 -2.98 12.56 7.60
C GLN A 74 -1.93 11.92 6.67
N ARG A 75 -1.64 10.64 6.81
CA ARG A 75 -0.64 9.91 6.03
C ARG A 75 -0.97 8.43 5.97
N ASP A 76 -0.32 7.73 5.06
CA ASP A 76 -0.41 6.28 4.97
C ASP A 76 0.00 5.62 6.29
N ARG A 77 -0.89 4.78 6.82
CA ARG A 77 -0.71 4.05 8.07
C ARG A 77 -1.42 2.71 8.03
N LYS A 78 -0.96 1.82 8.89
CA LYS A 78 -1.64 0.58 9.21
C LYS A 78 -1.98 0.55 10.69
N PHE A 79 -3.26 0.40 10.98
CA PHE A 79 -3.75 0.22 12.35
C PHE A 79 -4.30 -1.19 12.54
N LYS A 80 -4.09 -1.72 13.73
CA LYS A 80 -4.84 -2.85 14.28
C LYS A 80 -5.99 -2.26 15.07
N ILE A 81 -7.22 -2.63 14.72
CA ILE A 81 -8.44 -2.23 15.44
C ILE A 81 -8.86 -3.39 16.31
N VAL A 82 -9.06 -3.14 17.59
CA VAL A 82 -9.59 -4.11 18.53
C VAL A 82 -10.95 -3.63 19.02
N TRP A 83 -11.97 -4.44 18.77
CA TRP A 83 -13.33 -4.25 19.24
C TRP A 83 -13.57 -5.19 20.42
N GLU A 84 -13.96 -4.64 21.57
CA GLU A 84 -14.31 -5.39 22.75
C GLU A 84 -15.77 -5.10 23.10
N TYR A 85 -16.56 -6.13 23.20
CA TYR A 85 -18.01 -6.03 23.51
C TYR A 85 -18.51 -7.27 24.24
N GLU A 86 -19.59 -7.11 24.99
CA GLU A 86 -20.22 -8.17 25.73
C GLU A 86 -21.61 -8.47 25.14
N ILE A 87 -21.93 -9.74 24.99
CA ILE A 87 -23.26 -10.22 24.57
C ILE A 87 -23.67 -11.40 25.42
N ASN A 88 -24.83 -11.27 26.08
CA ASN A 88 -25.36 -12.28 27.00
C ASN A 88 -24.37 -12.74 28.06
N GLY A 89 -23.56 -11.80 28.57
CA GLY A 89 -22.54 -12.05 29.58
C GLY A 89 -21.22 -12.64 29.04
N ASP A 90 -21.10 -12.86 27.74
CA ASP A 90 -19.86 -13.32 27.11
C ASP A 90 -19.06 -12.13 26.56
N LEU A 91 -17.83 -11.96 27.03
CA LEU A 91 -16.89 -10.97 26.49
C LEU A 91 -16.31 -11.48 25.18
N LEU A 92 -16.50 -10.71 24.12
CA LEU A 92 -16.00 -11.00 22.78
C LEU A 92 -14.98 -9.95 22.36
N VAL A 93 -13.90 -10.40 21.73
CA VAL A 93 -12.85 -9.54 21.17
C VAL A 93 -12.71 -9.83 19.69
N LYS A 94 -12.83 -8.80 18.87
CA LYS A 94 -12.61 -8.90 17.44
C LYS A 94 -11.50 -7.95 17.01
N THR A 95 -10.60 -8.46 16.18
CA THR A 95 -9.48 -7.70 15.63
C THR A 95 -9.61 -7.60 14.12
N ASP A 96 -9.44 -6.39 13.60
CA ASP A 96 -9.43 -6.09 12.16
C ASP A 96 -8.24 -5.18 11.83
N ASP A 97 -7.75 -5.25 10.58
CA ASP A 97 -6.74 -4.34 10.06
C ASP A 97 -7.42 -3.14 9.36
N LEU A 98 -6.93 -1.93 9.64
CA LEU A 98 -7.28 -0.70 8.95
C LEU A 98 -6.07 -0.13 8.24
N PHE A 99 -6.22 0.12 6.94
CA PHE A 99 -5.23 0.78 6.11
C PHE A 99 -5.69 2.19 5.80
N VAL A 100 -4.86 3.17 6.11
CA VAL A 100 -4.99 4.55 5.65
C VAL A 100 -4.12 4.69 4.41
N ILE A 101 -4.73 5.02 3.28
CA ILE A 101 -4.11 4.94 1.96
C ILE A 101 -4.26 6.27 1.24
N THR A 102 -3.19 6.75 0.61
CA THR A 102 -3.26 7.89 -0.29
C THR A 102 -3.99 7.50 -1.57
N PRO A 103 -5.09 8.19 -1.95
CA PRO A 103 -5.77 7.95 -3.22
C PRO A 103 -4.88 8.36 -4.40
N TYR A 104 -5.12 7.78 -5.59
CA TYR A 104 -4.38 8.16 -6.80
C TYR A 104 -4.86 9.47 -7.40
N VAL A 105 -6.05 9.91 -7.07
CA VAL A 105 -6.63 11.19 -7.48
C VAL A 105 -7.29 11.87 -6.29
N ASP A 106 -7.28 13.20 -6.26
CA ASP A 106 -8.10 13.93 -5.31
C ASP A 106 -9.58 13.63 -5.59
N ILE A 107 -10.31 13.17 -4.57
CA ILE A 107 -11.70 12.72 -4.72
C ILE A 107 -12.63 13.85 -5.16
N THR A 108 -12.38 15.08 -4.70
CA THR A 108 -13.19 16.24 -5.06
C THR A 108 -12.92 16.63 -6.51
N GLN A 109 -11.65 16.74 -6.88
CA GLN A 109 -11.23 17.06 -8.24
C GLN A 109 -11.69 15.99 -9.23
N ALA A 110 -11.58 14.71 -8.87
CA ALA A 110 -12.08 13.60 -9.69
C ALA A 110 -13.59 13.72 -9.96
N GLY A 111 -14.38 14.17 -8.97
CA GLY A 111 -15.81 14.43 -9.17
C GLY A 111 -16.06 15.49 -10.23
N GLU A 112 -15.30 16.56 -10.25
CA GLU A 112 -15.39 17.65 -11.24
C GLU A 112 -14.95 17.16 -12.64
N GLU A 113 -13.83 16.48 -12.75
CA GLU A 113 -13.33 15.96 -14.04
C GLU A 113 -14.23 14.89 -14.66
N LEU A 114 -14.93 14.13 -13.83
CA LEU A 114 -15.92 13.14 -14.26
C LEU A 114 -17.25 13.79 -14.65
N GLY A 115 -17.41 15.11 -14.48
CA GLY A 115 -18.66 15.81 -14.74
C GLY A 115 -19.82 15.34 -13.86
N LEU A 116 -19.51 14.93 -12.63
CA LEU A 116 -20.52 14.49 -11.69
C LEU A 116 -21.26 15.69 -11.10
N GLY A 117 -22.59 15.57 -11.01
CA GLY A 117 -23.42 16.62 -10.43
C GLY A 117 -23.07 16.87 -8.97
N SER A 118 -23.09 18.14 -8.57
CA SER A 118 -22.90 18.56 -7.16
C SER A 118 -24.19 18.51 -6.34
N ASP A 119 -25.34 18.45 -7.01
CA ASP A 119 -26.67 18.45 -6.41
C ASP A 119 -27.30 17.05 -6.50
N PRO A 120 -27.87 16.52 -5.40
CA PRO A 120 -28.60 15.23 -5.42
C PRO A 120 -29.71 15.12 -6.47
N SER A 121 -30.25 16.24 -6.95
CA SER A 121 -31.25 16.26 -8.04
C SER A 121 -30.67 16.05 -9.44
N ASP A 122 -29.34 16.19 -9.60
CA ASP A 122 -28.67 15.96 -10.87
C ASP A 122 -28.65 14.46 -11.21
N PRO A 123 -29.04 14.06 -12.45
CA PRO A 123 -28.98 12.67 -12.88
C PRO A 123 -27.57 12.05 -12.81
N ASN A 124 -26.52 12.89 -12.90
CA ASN A 124 -25.12 12.47 -12.81
C ASN A 124 -24.59 12.54 -11.39
N TYR A 125 -25.37 12.95 -10.41
CA TYR A 125 -24.92 13.03 -9.02
C TYR A 125 -24.41 11.68 -8.54
N LYS A 126 -23.26 11.73 -7.88
CA LYS A 126 -22.70 10.61 -7.13
C LYS A 126 -22.34 11.07 -5.73
N THR A 127 -22.66 10.24 -4.76
CA THR A 127 -22.23 10.51 -3.39
C THR A 127 -20.71 10.41 -3.28
N TYR A 128 -20.13 11.15 -2.34
CA TYR A 128 -18.69 11.05 -2.02
C TYR A 128 -18.26 9.58 -1.86
N PHE A 129 -19.06 8.78 -1.17
CA PHE A 129 -18.78 7.36 -0.97
C PHE A 129 -18.71 6.57 -2.30
N GLN A 130 -19.59 6.88 -3.26
CA GLN A 130 -19.55 6.23 -4.59
C GLN A 130 -18.29 6.60 -5.36
N ILE A 131 -17.84 7.85 -5.25
CA ILE A 131 -16.58 8.31 -5.89
C ILE A 131 -15.38 7.60 -5.26
N VAL A 132 -15.35 7.50 -3.92
CA VAL A 132 -14.30 6.73 -3.20
C VAL A 132 -14.29 5.24 -3.62
N GLN A 133 -15.45 4.63 -3.83
CA GLN A 133 -15.51 3.24 -4.31
C GLN A 133 -15.00 3.09 -5.75
N ALA A 134 -15.28 4.08 -6.61
CA ALA A 134 -14.76 4.09 -7.98
C ALA A 134 -13.23 4.25 -8.00
N GLU A 135 -12.68 5.16 -7.18
CA GLU A 135 -11.23 5.32 -7.01
C GLU A 135 -10.59 4.01 -6.52
N ARG A 136 -11.17 3.41 -5.50
CA ARG A 136 -10.67 2.15 -4.95
C ARG A 136 -10.65 1.04 -6.00
N TYR A 137 -11.69 0.95 -6.83
CA TYR A 137 -11.74 0.00 -7.94
C TYR A 137 -10.62 0.30 -8.96
N ALA A 138 -10.50 1.55 -9.40
CA ALA A 138 -9.50 1.98 -10.36
C ALA A 138 -8.09 1.73 -9.84
N ARG A 139 -7.78 2.17 -8.62
CA ARG A 139 -6.49 1.98 -7.97
C ARG A 139 -6.11 0.50 -7.88
N LYS A 140 -7.01 -0.36 -7.40
CA LYS A 140 -6.75 -1.80 -7.32
C LYS A 140 -6.55 -2.46 -8.69
N THR A 141 -7.24 -1.98 -9.70
CA THR A 141 -7.04 -2.44 -11.09
C THR A 141 -5.64 -2.07 -11.57
N ILE A 142 -5.20 -0.83 -11.36
CA ILE A 142 -3.86 -0.35 -11.71
C ILE A 142 -2.79 -1.15 -10.94
N GLU A 143 -2.93 -1.30 -9.63
CA GLU A 143 -2.00 -2.05 -8.79
C GLU A 143 -1.89 -3.53 -9.22
N SER A 144 -3.02 -4.13 -9.57
CA SER A 144 -3.04 -5.51 -10.07
C SER A 144 -2.36 -5.68 -11.43
N PHE A 145 -2.54 -4.70 -12.32
CA PHE A 145 -1.97 -4.72 -13.66
C PHE A 145 -0.45 -4.45 -13.64
N THR A 146 -0.02 -3.42 -12.88
CA THR A 146 1.38 -3.01 -12.82
C THR A 146 2.20 -3.78 -11.78
N THR A 147 1.55 -4.48 -10.85
CA THR A 147 2.16 -5.09 -9.65
C THR A 147 2.86 -4.08 -8.75
N GLN A 148 2.52 -2.79 -8.86
CA GLN A 148 3.12 -1.70 -8.11
C GLN A 148 2.08 -0.88 -7.36
N LYS A 149 2.52 -0.22 -6.27
CA LYS A 149 1.77 0.80 -5.55
C LYS A 149 2.40 2.17 -5.84
N PHE A 150 1.58 3.15 -6.21
CA PHE A 150 2.02 4.48 -6.63
C PHE A 150 1.86 5.56 -5.55
N TYR A 151 1.66 5.16 -4.30
CA TYR A 151 1.68 6.03 -3.13
C TYR A 151 2.83 5.63 -2.20
N PRO A 152 3.33 6.52 -1.35
CA PRO A 152 4.36 6.18 -0.39
C PRO A 152 3.80 5.30 0.72
N TYR A 153 4.49 4.22 1.05
CA TYR A 153 4.10 3.32 2.14
C TYR A 153 5.33 2.76 2.84
N LEU A 154 5.16 2.41 4.11
CA LEU A 154 6.21 1.77 4.89
C LEU A 154 6.06 0.26 4.79
N ASP A 155 7.17 -0.41 4.50
CA ASP A 155 7.17 -1.87 4.36
C ASP A 155 8.55 -2.45 4.68
N LYS A 156 8.57 -3.79 4.73
CA LYS A 156 9.75 -4.62 4.92
C LYS A 156 9.84 -5.59 3.77
N ASN A 157 10.88 -5.47 2.98
CA ASN A 157 11.15 -6.40 1.88
C ASN A 157 12.35 -7.27 2.20
N THR A 158 12.23 -8.55 1.90
CA THR A 158 13.30 -9.52 2.04
C THR A 158 13.70 -10.02 0.66
N VAL A 159 14.99 -9.91 0.34
CA VAL A 159 15.57 -10.27 -0.95
C VAL A 159 16.87 -11.04 -0.74
N TYR A 160 17.29 -11.77 -1.76
CA TYR A 160 18.53 -12.55 -1.74
C TYR A 160 19.62 -11.84 -2.55
N GLY A 161 20.82 -11.81 -2.01
CA GLY A 161 21.98 -11.29 -2.72
C GLY A 161 22.38 -12.22 -3.88
N ALA A 162 22.76 -11.61 -5.00
CA ALA A 162 23.23 -12.33 -6.20
C ALA A 162 24.75 -12.35 -6.36
N GLY A 163 25.51 -11.84 -5.41
CA GLY A 163 26.97 -11.69 -5.52
C GLY A 163 27.36 -10.47 -6.36
N SER A 164 26.48 -9.51 -6.54
CA SER A 164 26.70 -8.26 -7.29
C SER A 164 26.67 -7.03 -6.37
N ASP A 165 27.09 -5.89 -6.87
CA ASP A 165 27.03 -4.59 -6.19
C ASP A 165 25.62 -3.97 -6.24
N ILE A 166 24.69 -4.64 -6.90
CA ILE A 166 23.29 -4.23 -7.02
C ILE A 166 22.40 -5.29 -6.39
N LEU A 167 21.48 -4.86 -5.53
CA LEU A 167 20.44 -5.66 -4.93
C LEU A 167 19.09 -5.25 -5.52
N PRO A 168 18.50 -6.04 -6.42
CA PRO A 168 17.21 -5.73 -7.01
C PRO A 168 16.09 -5.82 -5.96
N LEU A 169 15.11 -4.95 -6.08
CA LEU A 169 13.95 -4.88 -5.18
C LEU A 169 12.66 -5.18 -5.93
N PRO A 170 11.69 -5.84 -5.29
CA PRO A 170 10.39 -6.12 -5.88
C PRO A 170 9.47 -4.89 -5.97
N ALA A 171 9.84 -3.80 -5.31
CA ALA A 171 9.10 -2.55 -5.28
C ALA A 171 10.05 -1.36 -5.27
N LYS A 172 9.59 -0.24 -5.82
CA LYS A 172 10.34 1.01 -5.78
C LYS A 172 10.54 1.45 -4.33
N ILE A 173 11.77 1.86 -3.98
CA ILE A 173 12.12 2.40 -2.67
C ILE A 173 12.57 3.85 -2.79
N ASN A 174 12.10 4.71 -1.88
CA ASN A 174 12.47 6.12 -1.80
C ASN A 174 13.44 6.41 -0.67
N LYS A 175 13.35 5.63 0.42
CA LYS A 175 14.22 5.81 1.57
C LYS A 175 14.48 4.49 2.28
N ILE A 176 15.74 4.21 2.53
CA ILE A 176 16.17 3.09 3.36
C ILE A 176 16.26 3.60 4.79
N TYR A 177 15.53 2.97 5.71
CA TYR A 177 15.65 3.23 7.13
C TYR A 177 16.63 2.27 7.77
N LYS A 178 16.43 0.98 7.53
CA LYS A 178 17.28 -0.08 8.09
C LYS A 178 17.58 -1.15 7.03
N LEU A 179 18.77 -1.68 7.10
CA LEU A 179 19.19 -2.83 6.32
C LEU A 179 19.74 -3.89 7.28
N TYR A 180 19.24 -5.10 7.12
CA TYR A 180 19.72 -6.25 7.85
C TYR A 180 20.32 -7.25 6.86
N GLN A 181 21.41 -7.88 7.26
CA GLN A 181 22.05 -8.98 6.54
C GLN A 181 22.00 -10.23 7.44
N ASN A 182 21.31 -11.28 7.02
CA ASN A 182 21.08 -12.49 7.83
C ASN A 182 20.60 -12.15 9.26
N ASP A 183 19.60 -11.27 9.35
CA ASP A 183 19.00 -10.73 10.58
C ASP A 183 19.92 -9.85 11.46
N VAL A 184 21.14 -9.60 11.05
CA VAL A 184 22.05 -8.66 11.73
C VAL A 184 21.83 -7.26 11.15
N LEU A 185 21.57 -6.26 12.00
CA LEU A 185 21.44 -4.86 11.59
C LEU A 185 22.80 -4.34 11.12
N VAL A 186 22.89 -4.01 9.83
CA VAL A 186 24.13 -3.50 9.21
C VAL A 186 24.08 -2.01 8.91
N TYR A 187 22.87 -1.46 8.72
CA TYR A 187 22.68 -0.05 8.44
C TYR A 187 21.38 0.47 9.10
N ASP A 188 21.45 1.63 9.75
CA ASP A 188 20.31 2.35 10.31
C ASP A 188 20.51 3.86 10.10
N SER A 189 19.74 4.41 9.17
CA SER A 189 19.83 5.84 8.80
C SER A 189 19.30 6.78 9.89
N ILE A 190 18.53 6.26 10.84
CA ILE A 190 17.90 7.06 11.91
C ILE A 190 18.88 7.21 13.08
N ASN A 191 19.47 6.09 13.49
CA ASN A 191 20.43 6.07 14.58
C ASN A 191 21.86 6.30 14.14
N ASN A 192 22.09 6.62 12.85
CA ASN A 192 23.42 6.80 12.25
C ASN A 192 24.34 5.58 12.47
N ILE A 193 23.77 4.37 12.44
CA ILE A 193 24.54 3.14 12.52
C ILE A 193 24.89 2.71 11.10
N ASN A 194 26.17 2.57 10.83
CA ASN A 194 26.67 1.96 9.62
C ASN A 194 27.78 0.98 9.99
N ASN A 195 27.37 -0.28 10.16
CA ASN A 195 28.29 -1.39 10.45
C ASN A 195 28.81 -2.03 9.15
N TRP A 196 28.44 -1.47 8.01
CA TRP A 196 28.89 -1.88 6.71
C TRP A 196 30.07 -1.00 6.25
N ILE A 197 30.94 -1.58 5.45
CA ILE A 197 32.07 -0.83 4.87
C ILE A 197 31.58 0.24 3.88
N TYR A 198 30.40 0.03 3.30
CA TYR A 198 29.80 0.89 2.28
C TYR A 198 28.44 1.39 2.68
N THR A 199 28.11 2.61 2.27
CA THR A 199 26.76 3.14 2.45
C THR A 199 25.85 2.60 1.35
N PRO A 200 24.71 1.99 1.70
CA PRO A 200 23.74 1.58 0.70
C PRO A 200 23.09 2.81 0.08
N GLN A 201 23.06 2.87 -1.25
CA GLN A 201 22.43 3.94 -2.01
C GLN A 201 21.27 3.37 -2.83
N ILE A 202 20.24 4.16 -2.98
CA ILE A 202 19.13 3.84 -3.87
C ILE A 202 19.59 4.16 -5.29
N ALA A 203 19.45 3.21 -6.21
CA ALA A 203 19.71 3.45 -7.62
C ALA A 203 18.71 4.47 -8.19
N GLU A 204 19.04 5.14 -9.28
CA GLU A 204 18.24 6.18 -9.90
C GLU A 204 16.81 5.71 -10.24
N SER A 205 16.65 4.47 -10.66
CA SER A 205 15.34 3.87 -10.92
C SER A 205 14.48 3.68 -9.66
N GLY A 206 15.09 3.60 -8.48
CA GLY A 206 14.45 3.26 -7.22
C GLY A 206 14.19 1.76 -7.03
N PHE A 207 14.40 0.90 -8.02
CA PHE A 207 14.12 -0.54 -7.96
C PHE A 207 15.32 -1.40 -7.56
N SER A 208 16.38 -0.77 -7.10
CA SER A 208 17.53 -1.49 -6.57
C SER A 208 18.30 -0.64 -5.57
N ILE A 209 19.03 -1.32 -4.70
CA ILE A 209 20.02 -0.73 -3.82
C ILE A 209 21.38 -1.03 -4.40
N ARG A 210 22.26 -0.04 -4.40
CA ARG A 210 23.62 -0.13 -4.87
C ARG A 210 24.59 0.14 -3.75
N ILE A 211 25.70 -0.54 -3.75
CA ILE A 211 26.81 -0.26 -2.85
C ILE A 211 27.63 0.88 -3.44
N ASP A 212 27.72 1.99 -2.72
CA ASP A 212 28.57 3.08 -3.10
C ASP A 212 30.03 2.80 -2.68
N ARG A 213 30.82 2.38 -3.65
CA ARG A 213 32.25 2.12 -3.45
C ARG A 213 33.08 3.38 -3.24
N SER A 214 32.56 4.56 -3.60
CA SER A 214 33.24 5.83 -3.39
C SER A 214 33.17 6.30 -1.93
N SER A 215 32.20 5.79 -1.19
CA SER A 215 32.00 6.06 0.25
C SER A 215 32.75 5.06 1.14
N LEU A 216 33.96 4.68 0.79
CA LEU A 216 34.83 3.92 1.67
C LEU A 216 34.96 4.69 3.00
N VAL A 217 34.29 4.20 4.03
CA VAL A 217 34.56 4.66 5.38
C VAL A 217 36.03 4.37 5.66
N ASP A 218 36.75 5.40 5.99
CA ASP A 218 38.22 5.36 6.19
C ASP A 218 38.60 4.11 7.00
N ASN A 219 39.36 3.21 6.37
CA ASN A 219 39.76 1.92 6.95
C ASN A 219 40.52 2.06 8.29
N THR A 220 40.94 3.28 8.62
CA THR A 220 41.62 3.57 9.89
C THR A 220 40.74 3.39 11.12
N VAL A 221 39.42 3.56 11.00
CA VAL A 221 38.49 3.41 12.12
C VAL A 221 38.21 1.92 12.46
N TYR A 222 38.25 1.06 11.45
CA TYR A 222 38.03 -0.38 11.65
C TYR A 222 39.25 -1.10 12.25
N SER A 223 40.45 -0.67 11.90
CA SER A 223 41.66 -1.30 12.44
C SER A 223 41.96 -0.87 13.88
N ALA A 224 41.49 0.30 14.31
CA ALA A 224 41.74 0.82 15.65
C ALA A 224 40.83 0.15 16.73
N ASN A 225 39.63 -0.33 16.38
CA ASN A 225 38.66 -0.89 17.33
C ASN A 225 38.54 -2.41 17.31
N GLY A 226 39.32 -3.12 16.52
CA GLY A 226 39.31 -4.59 16.48
C GLY A 226 37.98 -5.20 16.00
N LEU A 227 37.05 -4.40 15.49
CA LEU A 227 35.80 -4.86 14.89
C LEU A 227 36.06 -5.30 13.46
N VAL A 228 36.57 -6.51 13.30
CA VAL A 228 36.46 -7.21 12.01
C VAL A 228 34.99 -7.55 11.83
N PRO A 229 34.32 -7.06 10.78
CA PRO A 229 32.95 -7.47 10.49
C PRO A 229 32.89 -9.00 10.47
N PRO A 230 31.89 -9.64 11.09
CA PRO A 230 31.76 -11.08 11.02
C PRO A 230 31.65 -11.51 9.56
N SER A 231 32.56 -12.37 9.13
CA SER A 231 32.65 -12.98 7.79
C SER A 231 33.00 -12.05 6.63
N ILE A 232 34.14 -11.38 6.68
CA ILE A 232 34.83 -11.01 5.44
C ILE A 232 35.48 -12.29 4.90
N ASN A 233 34.74 -13.09 4.20
CA ASN A 233 35.32 -14.02 3.24
C ASN A 233 35.81 -13.16 2.06
N ASP A 234 37.10 -13.19 1.80
CA ASP A 234 37.88 -12.29 0.94
C ASP A 234 37.42 -12.09 -0.51
N SER A 235 36.34 -12.75 -0.95
CA SER A 235 35.86 -12.71 -2.33
C SER A 235 34.76 -11.69 -2.62
N TYR A 236 34.23 -10.95 -1.63
CA TYR A 236 33.03 -10.13 -1.82
C TYR A 236 33.14 -8.69 -1.33
N PHE A 237 34.29 -8.10 -1.38
CA PHE A 237 34.42 -6.66 -1.11
C PHE A 237 33.56 -5.86 -2.10
N GLY A 238 32.52 -5.22 -1.58
CA GLY A 238 31.63 -4.35 -2.34
C GLY A 238 30.55 -5.07 -3.15
N ALA A 239 30.10 -6.24 -2.69
CA ALA A 239 28.98 -6.95 -3.28
C ALA A 239 27.97 -7.40 -2.21
N PHE A 240 26.70 -7.52 -2.60
CA PHE A 240 25.69 -8.23 -1.82
C PHE A 240 25.97 -9.72 -1.94
N GLY A 241 26.41 -10.35 -0.85
CA GLY A 241 26.84 -11.74 -0.85
C GLY A 241 25.82 -12.67 -1.47
N LYS A 242 26.30 -13.61 -2.32
CA LYS A 242 25.44 -14.58 -2.95
C LYS A 242 24.72 -15.43 -1.89
N ASP A 243 23.43 -15.66 -2.10
CA ASP A 243 22.55 -16.47 -1.24
C ASP A 243 22.38 -15.89 0.20
N GLN A 244 22.91 -14.72 0.48
CA GLN A 244 22.66 -14.04 1.76
C GLN A 244 21.31 -13.34 1.74
N VAL A 245 20.64 -13.34 2.89
CA VAL A 245 19.31 -12.74 3.07
C VAL A 245 19.47 -11.28 3.48
N TYR A 246 18.85 -10.39 2.72
CA TYR A 246 18.80 -8.95 3.04
C TYR A 246 17.37 -8.55 3.33
N ARG A 247 17.13 -7.99 4.53
CA ARG A 247 15.85 -7.41 4.90
C ARG A 247 15.99 -5.90 4.92
N ILE A 248 15.19 -5.23 4.11
CA ILE A 248 15.16 -3.79 3.96
C ILE A 248 13.89 -3.25 4.59
N GLU A 249 14.03 -2.35 5.55
CA GLU A 249 12.93 -1.58 6.13
C GLU A 249 13.04 -0.15 5.61
N GLY A 250 11.98 0.37 5.00
CA GLY A 250 12.04 1.67 4.37
C GLY A 250 10.71 2.23 3.90
N LYS A 251 10.79 3.40 3.26
CA LYS A 251 9.66 4.01 2.57
C LYS A 251 9.70 3.56 1.11
N PHE A 252 8.71 2.78 0.73
CA PHE A 252 8.52 2.24 -0.61
C PHE A 252 7.47 3.04 -1.37
N GLY A 253 7.31 2.72 -2.65
CA GLY A 253 6.36 3.35 -3.56
C GLY A 253 6.93 4.61 -4.21
N TRP A 254 6.06 5.52 -4.57
CA TRP A 254 6.39 6.78 -5.25
C TRP A 254 6.16 7.93 -4.27
N ASP A 255 6.96 9.00 -4.31
CA ASP A 255 6.76 10.16 -3.44
C ASP A 255 5.49 10.92 -3.80
N HIS A 256 5.18 10.95 -5.09
CA HIS A 256 3.95 11.51 -5.65
C HIS A 256 3.39 10.53 -6.67
N VAL A 257 2.08 10.47 -6.79
CA VAL A 257 1.44 9.71 -7.85
C VAL A 257 1.82 10.33 -9.20
N PRO A 258 2.33 9.55 -10.17
CA PRO A 258 2.62 10.08 -11.51
C PRO A 258 1.35 10.51 -12.22
N ASN A 259 1.42 11.58 -13.02
CA ASN A 259 0.26 12.10 -13.77
C ASN A 259 -0.40 11.05 -14.67
N ASP A 260 0.38 10.16 -15.28
CA ASP A 260 -0.17 9.08 -16.11
C ASP A 260 -1.02 8.10 -15.29
N ILE A 261 -0.63 7.86 -14.04
CA ILE A 261 -1.38 7.00 -13.10
C ILE A 261 -2.65 7.71 -12.63
N GLU A 262 -2.59 9.01 -12.33
CA GLU A 262 -3.78 9.80 -12.02
C GLU A 262 -4.77 9.77 -13.18
N HIS A 263 -4.29 9.99 -14.40
CA HIS A 263 -5.11 9.96 -15.60
C HIS A 263 -5.72 8.57 -15.86
N ALA A 264 -4.92 7.52 -15.73
CA ALA A 264 -5.39 6.14 -15.82
C ALA A 264 -6.48 5.83 -14.80
N CYS A 265 -6.31 6.35 -13.56
CA CYS A 265 -7.29 6.19 -12.50
C CYS A 265 -8.63 6.86 -12.87
N ILE A 266 -8.60 8.10 -13.36
CA ILE A 266 -9.81 8.83 -13.80
C ILE A 266 -10.52 8.09 -14.93
N GLU A 267 -9.78 7.59 -15.91
CA GLU A 267 -10.38 6.82 -17.03
C GLU A 267 -11.05 5.53 -16.54
N LEU A 268 -10.45 4.82 -15.61
CA LEU A 268 -11.08 3.64 -15.01
C LEU A 268 -12.29 3.99 -14.11
N MET A 269 -12.27 5.15 -13.47
CA MET A 269 -13.45 5.66 -12.75
C MET A 269 -14.59 6.01 -13.69
N LYS A 270 -14.31 6.60 -14.87
CA LYS A 270 -15.31 6.80 -15.94
C LYS A 270 -15.93 5.47 -16.35
N ASP A 271 -15.10 4.46 -16.58
CA ASP A 271 -15.57 3.12 -16.89
C ASP A 271 -16.45 2.53 -15.78
N TYR A 272 -16.08 2.73 -14.53
CA TYR A 272 -16.86 2.26 -13.37
C TYR A 272 -18.26 2.87 -13.32
N PHE A 273 -18.41 4.16 -13.66
CA PHE A 273 -19.68 4.86 -13.66
C PHE A 273 -20.47 4.72 -14.98
N SER A 274 -19.82 4.26 -16.04
CA SER A 274 -20.47 4.09 -17.35
C SER A 274 -21.65 3.13 -17.23
N ARG A 275 -22.81 3.59 -17.71
CA ARG A 275 -24.01 2.77 -17.84
C ARG A 275 -24.14 2.10 -19.20
N ASP A 276 -23.22 2.40 -20.11
CA ASP A 276 -23.31 1.90 -21.47
C ASP A 276 -23.17 0.37 -21.48
N ARG A 277 -24.18 -0.28 -22.06
CA ARG A 277 -24.22 -1.73 -22.21
C ARG A 277 -23.04 -2.25 -23.05
N ILE A 278 -22.58 -1.46 -24.01
CA ILE A 278 -21.44 -1.81 -24.88
C ILE A 278 -20.16 -1.88 -24.04
N TRP A 279 -19.95 -0.95 -23.11
CA TRP A 279 -18.82 -0.99 -22.18
C TRP A 279 -18.89 -2.15 -21.20
N ARG A 280 -20.09 -2.54 -20.76
CA ARG A 280 -20.27 -3.74 -19.91
C ARG A 280 -20.06 -5.03 -20.68
N ASN A 281 -20.25 -5.00 -21.99
CA ASN A 281 -20.03 -6.13 -22.89
C ASN A 281 -18.55 -6.32 -23.29
N LYS A 282 -17.61 -5.62 -22.66
CA LYS A 282 -16.15 -5.83 -22.82
C LYS A 282 -15.75 -7.31 -22.64
N TYR A 283 -16.58 -8.07 -21.95
CA TYR A 283 -16.39 -9.50 -21.69
C TYR A 283 -16.98 -10.41 -22.76
N ILE A 284 -17.63 -9.87 -23.79
CA ILE A 284 -18.13 -10.66 -24.90
C ILE A 284 -17.00 -10.83 -25.89
N LYS A 285 -16.58 -12.08 -26.04
CA LYS A 285 -15.45 -12.44 -26.93
C LYS A 285 -15.73 -12.13 -28.41
N SER A 286 -16.96 -12.34 -28.85
CA SER A 286 -17.41 -12.02 -30.22
C SER A 286 -18.91 -11.75 -30.19
N ILE A 287 -19.34 -10.80 -31.00
CA ILE A 287 -20.75 -10.55 -31.34
C ILE A 287 -20.87 -10.73 -32.84
N SER A 288 -21.64 -11.74 -33.27
CA SER A 288 -22.01 -11.94 -34.67
C SER A 288 -23.47 -11.54 -34.84
N THR A 289 -23.71 -10.60 -35.74
CA THR A 289 -25.03 -10.24 -36.20
C THR A 289 -25.09 -10.52 -37.71
N PHE A 290 -26.28 -10.45 -38.32
CA PHE A 290 -26.46 -10.79 -39.73
C PHE A 290 -25.58 -9.96 -40.69
N ASP A 291 -25.17 -8.75 -40.24
CA ASP A 291 -24.40 -7.79 -41.09
C ASP A 291 -22.99 -7.46 -40.53
N TRP A 292 -22.66 -7.88 -39.28
CA TRP A 292 -21.43 -7.45 -38.60
C TRP A 292 -20.89 -8.54 -37.68
N ASP A 293 -19.60 -8.82 -37.81
CA ASP A 293 -18.84 -9.64 -36.86
C ASP A 293 -17.86 -8.74 -36.11
N PHE A 294 -18.01 -8.67 -34.78
CA PHE A 294 -17.04 -8.03 -33.91
C PHE A 294 -16.37 -9.09 -33.07
N GLU A 295 -15.06 -9.18 -33.18
CA GLU A 295 -14.24 -10.01 -32.28
C GLU A 295 -13.41 -9.12 -31.40
N TYR A 296 -13.56 -9.27 -30.08
CA TYR A 296 -12.72 -8.60 -29.10
C TYR A 296 -11.47 -9.44 -28.88
N SER A 297 -10.31 -8.76 -28.75
CA SER A 297 -9.04 -9.43 -28.48
C SER A 297 -9.14 -10.29 -27.22
N SER A 298 -8.67 -11.53 -27.31
CA SER A 298 -8.60 -12.44 -26.16
C SER A 298 -7.72 -11.92 -25.03
N ASP A 299 -6.84 -10.97 -25.32
CA ASP A 299 -5.91 -10.37 -24.37
C ASP A 299 -6.58 -9.34 -23.45
N ALA A 300 -7.75 -8.81 -23.84
CA ALA A 300 -8.54 -7.91 -23.00
C ALA A 300 -8.89 -8.50 -21.62
N TYR A 301 -8.88 -9.82 -21.47
CA TYR A 301 -9.10 -10.48 -20.17
C TYR A 301 -7.89 -10.46 -19.22
N LYS A 302 -6.72 -10.11 -19.74
CA LYS A 302 -5.46 -10.06 -18.97
C LYS A 302 -5.04 -8.63 -18.60
N THR A 303 -5.80 -7.64 -19.04
CA THR A 303 -5.50 -6.21 -18.96
C THR A 303 -6.48 -5.51 -18.04
N THR A 304 -6.39 -4.17 -17.95
CA THR A 304 -7.37 -3.36 -17.18
C THR A 304 -8.78 -3.40 -17.80
N GLY A 305 -8.89 -3.88 -19.04
CA GLY A 305 -10.11 -3.84 -19.84
C GLY A 305 -10.29 -2.54 -20.61
N ASN A 306 -9.36 -1.61 -20.52
CA ASN A 306 -9.33 -0.36 -21.27
C ASN A 306 -7.97 -0.23 -21.96
N LEU A 307 -7.95 -0.39 -23.29
CA LEU A 307 -6.72 -0.38 -24.08
C LEU A 307 -5.94 0.95 -23.95
N TYR A 308 -6.64 2.06 -23.78
CA TYR A 308 -5.99 3.35 -23.58
C TYR A 308 -5.25 3.38 -22.24
N VAL A 309 -5.88 2.90 -21.18
CA VAL A 309 -5.26 2.77 -19.85
C VAL A 309 -4.09 1.78 -19.89
N ASP A 310 -4.25 0.66 -20.57
CA ASP A 310 -3.17 -0.33 -20.72
C ASP A 310 -1.92 0.28 -21.37
N ASN A 311 -2.10 1.14 -22.38
CA ASN A 311 -0.99 1.85 -23.02
C ASN A 311 -0.34 2.87 -22.08
N LEU A 312 -1.12 3.60 -21.26
CA LEU A 312 -0.57 4.52 -20.26
C LEU A 312 0.25 3.79 -19.19
N LEU A 313 -0.19 2.59 -18.82
CA LEU A 313 0.43 1.79 -17.77
C LEU A 313 1.59 0.93 -18.25
N ALA A 314 1.81 0.81 -19.56
CA ALA A 314 2.80 -0.11 -20.13
C ALA A 314 4.23 0.10 -19.59
N ASP A 315 4.62 1.36 -19.39
CA ASP A 315 5.97 1.72 -18.89
C ASP A 315 6.12 1.44 -17.37
N TYR A 316 5.00 1.23 -16.69
CA TYR A 316 4.98 0.95 -15.24
C TYR A 316 4.86 -0.54 -14.90
N VAL A 317 4.63 -1.39 -15.89
CA VAL A 317 4.56 -2.84 -15.65
C VAL A 317 5.96 -3.36 -15.34
N LEU A 318 6.14 -3.84 -14.10
CA LEU A 318 7.37 -4.54 -13.75
C LEU A 318 7.40 -5.87 -14.52
N ASN A 319 8.21 -5.91 -15.55
CA ASN A 319 8.63 -7.19 -16.10
C ASN A 319 9.41 -7.92 -15.01
N GLN A 320 8.75 -8.82 -14.30
CA GLN A 320 9.43 -9.72 -13.40
C GLN A 320 10.43 -10.51 -14.28
N MET A 321 11.68 -10.08 -14.29
CA MET A 321 12.74 -10.96 -14.75
C MET A 321 12.70 -12.16 -13.80
N VAL A 322 12.14 -13.24 -14.29
CA VAL A 322 12.29 -14.55 -13.66
C VAL A 322 13.79 -14.84 -13.72
N VAL A 323 14.47 -14.54 -12.63
CA VAL A 323 15.85 -15.03 -12.44
C VAL A 323 15.67 -16.52 -12.19
N ILE A 324 15.85 -17.30 -13.27
CA ILE A 324 15.91 -18.76 -13.23
C ILE A 324 17.24 -19.17 -12.61
#